data_9df9cf133e51ebf50984bedc0eb55515
#
_entry.id   9df9cf133e51ebf50984bedc0eb55515
#
_cell.length_a   1.000
_cell.length_b   1.000
_cell.length_c   1.000
_cell.angle_alpha   90.00
_cell.angle_beta   90.00
_cell.angle_gamma   90.00
#
_symmetry.space_group_name_H-M   'P 1'
#
loop_
_entity.id
_entity.type
_entity.pdbx_description
1 polymer ?
#
loop_
_entity_poly.entity_id
_entity_poly.type
_entity_poly.pdbx_seq_one_letter_code
_entity_poly.pdbx_strand_id
1 'polypeptide(L)' 'MKDSDVTTRKTAKRLRAIRVERDLTQAQVAEKARMSANYYAKIERGEVRPSIDMYERIAKALKTTAADLFPF' A
#
# COMPACT_ATOMS: atom_id res chain seq x y z
N MET A 1 3.80 -21.43 -3.70
CA MET A 1 3.65 -19.98 -3.77
C MET A 1 5.03 -19.32 -3.65
N LYS A 2 5.29 -18.32 -4.46
CA LYS A 2 6.59 -17.65 -4.43
C LYS A 2 6.67 -16.69 -3.24
N ASP A 3 7.87 -16.56 -2.67
CA ASP A 3 8.09 -15.66 -1.54
C ASP A 3 7.65 -14.22 -1.83
N SER A 4 7.87 -13.74 -3.06
CA SER A 4 7.47 -12.40 -3.45
C SER A 4 5.95 -12.20 -3.38
N ASP A 5 5.17 -13.24 -3.66
CA ASP A 5 3.71 -13.17 -3.57
C ASP A 5 3.26 -13.10 -2.12
N VAL A 6 3.93 -13.83 -1.24
CA VAL A 6 3.65 -13.80 0.20
C VAL A 6 3.94 -12.41 0.74
N THR A 7 5.11 -11.85 0.41
CA THR A 7 5.49 -10.51 0.84
C THR A 7 4.52 -9.45 0.33
N THR A 8 4.13 -9.56 -0.94
CA THR A 8 3.19 -8.61 -1.55
C THR A 8 1.85 -8.63 -0.81
N ARG A 9 1.34 -9.82 -0.48
CA ARG A 9 0.07 -9.93 0.23
C ARG A 9 0.15 -9.43 1.67
N LYS A 10 1.24 -9.74 2.37
CA LYS A 10 1.43 -9.26 3.75
C LYS A 10 1.55 -7.74 3.77
N THR A 11 2.28 -7.19 2.80
CA THR A 11 2.41 -5.75 2.67
C THR A 11 1.06 -5.10 2.37
N ALA A 12 0.25 -5.71 1.50
CA ALA A 12 -1.08 -5.22 1.17
C ALA A 12 -1.97 -5.14 2.42
N LYS A 13 -1.94 -6.17 3.26
CA LYS A 13 -2.69 -6.17 4.52
C LYS A 13 -2.21 -5.08 5.47
N ARG A 14 -0.91 -4.87 5.51
CA ARG A 14 -0.31 -3.83 6.35
C ARG A 14 -0.74 -2.44 5.88
N LEU A 15 -0.72 -2.22 4.56
CA LEU A 15 -1.18 -0.96 3.97
C LEU A 15 -2.61 -0.65 4.40
N ARG A 16 -3.49 -1.62 4.27
CA ARG A 16 -4.89 -1.45 4.65
C ARG A 16 -5.02 -1.13 6.13
N ALA A 17 -4.30 -1.84 6.98
CA ALA A 17 -4.35 -1.63 8.42
C ALA A 17 -3.92 -0.20 8.78
N ILE A 18 -2.82 0.27 8.20
CA ILE A 18 -2.33 1.62 8.45
C ILE A 18 -3.32 2.66 7.93
N ARG A 19 -3.87 2.43 6.73
CA ARG A 19 -4.85 3.36 6.14
C ARG A 19 -6.07 3.50 7.05
N VAL A 20 -6.62 2.39 7.51
CA VAL A 20 -7.80 2.40 8.39
C VAL A 20 -7.46 3.10 9.71
N GLU A 21 -6.28 2.83 10.26
CA GLU A 21 -5.80 3.47 11.48
C GLU A 21 -5.68 4.99 11.32
N ARG A 22 -5.32 5.45 10.13
CA ARG A 22 -5.21 6.88 9.82
C ARG A 22 -6.54 7.51 9.42
N ASP A 23 -7.61 6.72 9.43
CA ASP A 23 -8.96 7.17 9.09
C ASP A 23 -9.05 7.76 7.67
N LEU A 24 -8.37 7.10 6.73
CA LEU A 24 -8.37 7.51 5.33
C LEU A 24 -9.11 6.51 4.47
N THR A 25 -9.75 7.02 3.41
CA THR A 25 -10.38 6.16 2.40
C THR A 25 -9.32 5.75 1.38
N GLN A 26 -9.62 4.70 0.60
CA GLN A 26 -8.75 4.29 -0.51
C GLN A 26 -8.58 5.44 -1.51
N ALA A 27 -9.64 6.16 -1.82
CA ALA A 27 -9.58 7.28 -2.75
C ALA A 27 -8.67 8.39 -2.24
N GLN A 28 -8.71 8.67 -0.93
CA GLN A 28 -7.86 9.70 -0.36
C GLN A 28 -6.39 9.34 -0.43
N VAL A 29 -6.06 8.09 -0.11
CA VAL A 29 -4.67 7.64 -0.22
C VAL A 29 -4.19 7.66 -1.66
N ALA A 30 -5.02 7.17 -2.57
CA ALA A 30 -4.67 7.15 -4.00
C ALA A 30 -4.39 8.57 -4.52
N GLU A 31 -5.25 9.52 -4.18
CA GLU A 31 -5.07 10.91 -4.59
C GLU A 31 -3.74 11.46 -4.08
N LYS A 32 -3.45 11.26 -2.80
CA LYS A 32 -2.20 11.74 -2.20
C LYS A 32 -0.98 11.06 -2.79
N ALA A 33 -1.12 9.80 -3.16
CA ALA A 33 -0.02 9.02 -3.75
C ALA A 33 0.08 9.19 -5.27
N ARG A 34 -0.82 9.99 -5.87
CA ARG A 34 -0.86 10.28 -7.30
C ARG A 34 -1.09 9.02 -8.14
N MET A 35 -2.10 8.26 -7.79
CA MET A 35 -2.52 7.10 -8.56
C MET A 35 -4.04 6.99 -8.54
N SER A 36 -4.60 6.18 -9.43
CA SER A 36 -6.06 6.01 -9.45
C SER A 36 -6.51 5.21 -8.22
N ALA A 37 -7.73 5.48 -7.77
CA ALA A 37 -8.32 4.74 -6.67
C ALA A 37 -8.46 3.26 -7.02
N ASN A 38 -8.78 2.95 -8.27
CA ASN A 38 -8.91 1.58 -8.73
C ASN A 38 -7.58 0.82 -8.63
N TYR A 39 -6.48 1.47 -9.03
CA TYR A 39 -5.16 0.85 -8.96
C TYR A 39 -4.74 0.65 -7.50
N TYR A 40 -4.95 1.67 -6.67
CA TYR A 40 -4.63 1.55 -5.25
C TYR A 40 -5.42 0.41 -4.59
N ALA A 41 -6.71 0.27 -4.93
CA ALA A 41 -7.53 -0.81 -4.41
C ALA A 41 -6.95 -2.19 -4.77
N LYS A 42 -6.41 -2.32 -5.99
CA LYS A 42 -5.75 -3.57 -6.41
C LYS A 42 -4.51 -3.85 -5.58
N ILE A 43 -3.77 -2.80 -5.22
CA ILE A 43 -2.59 -2.93 -4.36
C ILE A 43 -3.01 -3.48 -2.99
N GLU A 44 -4.06 -2.94 -2.38
CA GLU A 44 -4.54 -3.42 -1.07
C GLU A 44 -5.05 -4.84 -1.11
N ARG A 45 -5.54 -5.30 -2.26
CA ARG A 45 -5.98 -6.69 -2.40
C ARG A 45 -4.84 -7.66 -2.70
N GLY A 46 -3.63 -7.12 -2.89
CA GLY A 46 -2.48 -7.97 -3.22
C GLY A 46 -2.49 -8.48 -4.66
N GLU A 47 -3.27 -7.85 -5.54
CA GLU A 47 -3.41 -8.27 -6.93
C GLU A 47 -2.31 -7.77 -7.83
N VAL A 48 -1.59 -6.74 -7.42
CA VAL A 48 -0.47 -6.18 -8.17
C VAL A 48 0.70 -5.96 -7.24
N ARG A 49 1.90 -5.96 -7.80
CA ARG A 49 3.13 -5.69 -7.05
C ARG A 49 3.62 -4.28 -7.39
N PRO A 50 3.46 -3.31 -6.48
CA PRO A 50 3.94 -1.96 -6.74
C PRO A 50 5.45 -1.89 -6.83
N SER A 51 5.95 -0.89 -7.55
CA SER A 51 7.37 -0.56 -7.55
C SER A 51 7.75 0.04 -6.20
N ILE A 52 9.06 0.12 -5.94
CA ILE A 52 9.57 0.78 -4.74
C ILE A 52 9.11 2.24 -4.71
N ASP A 53 9.16 2.92 -5.87
CA ASP A 53 8.70 4.31 -5.97
C ASP A 53 7.23 4.44 -5.54
N MET A 54 6.38 3.53 -5.96
CA MET A 54 4.97 3.55 -5.59
C MET A 54 4.79 3.32 -4.10
N TYR A 55 5.53 2.38 -3.53
CA TYR A 55 5.48 2.15 -2.08
C TYR A 55 5.89 3.40 -1.31
N GLU A 56 6.91 4.11 -1.77
CA GLU A 56 7.34 5.35 -1.11
C GLU A 56 6.27 6.42 -1.19
N ARG A 57 5.58 6.54 -2.34
CA ARG A 57 4.49 7.50 -2.50
C ARG A 57 3.32 7.18 -1.59
N ILE A 58 2.99 5.89 -1.46
CA ILE A 58 1.92 5.45 -0.56
C ILE A 58 2.31 5.70 0.90
N ALA A 59 3.57 5.40 1.26
CA ALA A 59 4.04 5.64 2.62
C ALA A 59 3.91 7.12 2.99
N LYS A 60 4.30 8.01 2.10
CA LYS A 60 4.14 9.46 2.32
C LYS A 60 2.67 9.82 2.51
N ALA A 61 1.80 9.27 1.67
CA ALA A 61 0.36 9.54 1.76
C ALA A 61 -0.19 9.08 3.11
N LEU A 62 0.36 8.00 3.65
CA LEU A 62 -0.04 7.46 4.96
C LEU A 62 0.73 8.07 6.12
N LYS A 63 1.63 9.01 5.86
CA LYS A 63 2.49 9.65 6.87
C LYS A 63 3.31 8.63 7.65
N THR A 64 3.89 7.68 6.92
CA THR A 64 4.78 6.67 7.49
C THR A 64 5.98 6.48 6.56
N THR A 65 6.82 5.50 6.82
CA THR A 65 7.99 5.20 5.98
C THR A 65 7.73 3.94 5.18
N ALA A 66 8.45 3.79 4.06
CA ALA A 66 8.33 2.56 3.26
C ALA A 66 8.73 1.33 4.08
N ALA A 67 9.71 1.48 4.98
CA ALA A 67 10.13 0.37 5.84
C ALA A 67 8.99 -0.14 6.72
N ASP A 68 8.11 0.76 7.18
CA ASP A 68 6.97 0.37 8.03
C ASP A 68 5.92 -0.43 7.28
N LEU A 69 5.94 -0.39 5.96
CA LEU A 69 4.96 -1.10 5.14
C LEU A 69 5.30 -2.58 5.00
N PHE A 70 6.56 -2.93 5.12
CA PHE A 70 7.00 -4.31 4.90
C PHE A 70 6.91 -5.13 6.18
N PRO A 71 6.62 -6.44 6.04
CA PRO A 71 6.37 -7.32 7.20
C PRO A 71 7.63 -7.84 7.89
N PHE A 72 8.77 -7.23 7.63
CA PHE A 72 10.03 -7.68 8.23
C PHE A 72 10.92 -6.53 8.67
#